data_d25cbf097632b29733e0372a455aa576
#
_entry.id   d25cbf097632b29733e0372a455aa576
#
_cell.length_a   1.000
_cell.length_b   1.000
_cell.length_c   1.000
_cell.angle_alpha   90.00
_cell.angle_beta   90.00
_cell.angle_gamma   90.00
#
_symmetry.space_group_name_H-M   'P 1'
#
loop_
_entity.id
_entity.type
_entity.pdbx_description
1 polymer ?
#
loop_
_entity_poly.entity_id
_entity_poly.type
_entity_poly.pdbx_seq_one_letter_code
_entity_poly.pdbx_strand_id
1 'polypeptide(L)'
;DGTEKSIGSAEFSGNGLSVSIKPYSVKTFKVRLKSSGEDAYQLQYASLPLSYKCSSFNEFRGEADFESGYSFAAELLPESLAVNGIPFQLGEKDAANGMTCNGDTIVLPEGKKYNKLYFLTAATDGDYAATFRCGGNKSEVIVPSYTGFVGQWGHSGHTKGYLKDAEVAYVGTHRHSPTADEAYEFTYMFKFGVDIPAGAASLILPKNEKVVLFAATLVEETLKPVQVATSLFHTAIRDNEMKLNSVEVEKENLLKGAKIIAYSGYFNDNEKPERIVDGDVDTKWCEVGSALNYVDFDLGEAKTVSGWKLVNAGREDKGYIT
;
A
#
# COMPACT_ATOMS: atom_id res chain seq x y z
N ASP A 1 28.85 14.69 -7.76
CA ASP A 1 28.23 15.94 -8.16
C ASP A 1 26.80 15.67 -8.66
N GLY A 2 26.09 16.69 -9.11
CA GLY A 2 24.71 16.54 -9.60
C GLY A 2 24.55 15.72 -10.87
N THR A 3 25.64 15.29 -11.50
CA THR A 3 25.68 14.36 -12.64
C THR A 3 26.10 12.94 -12.20
N GLU A 4 26.14 12.68 -10.90
CA GLU A 4 26.58 11.42 -10.27
C GLU A 4 28.02 11.02 -10.58
N LYS A 5 28.82 11.94 -11.07
CA LYS A 5 30.27 11.70 -11.22
C LYS A 5 30.94 11.75 -9.85
N SER A 6 31.85 10.80 -9.61
CA SER A 6 32.65 10.78 -8.39
C SER A 6 33.54 12.01 -8.33
N ILE A 7 33.48 12.72 -7.21
CA ILE A 7 34.30 13.90 -6.92
C ILE A 7 35.32 13.65 -5.80
N GLY A 8 35.34 12.46 -5.25
CA GLY A 8 36.28 12.06 -4.19
C GLY A 8 35.82 10.83 -3.44
N SER A 9 36.63 10.41 -2.49
CA SER A 9 36.34 9.34 -1.55
C SER A 9 35.85 9.92 -0.22
N ALA A 10 35.00 9.21 0.48
CA ALA A 10 34.60 9.51 1.84
C ALA A 10 35.25 8.49 2.78
N GLU A 11 35.74 8.96 3.92
CA GLU A 11 36.38 8.12 4.92
C GLU A 11 35.40 7.76 6.02
N PHE A 12 35.38 6.50 6.41
CA PHE A 12 34.65 6.01 7.55
C PHE A 12 35.51 6.10 8.81
N SER A 13 34.92 6.60 9.88
CA SER A 13 35.50 6.56 11.22
C SER A 13 34.66 5.61 12.08
N GLY A 14 35.24 4.46 12.44
CA GLY A 14 34.47 3.39 13.07
C GLY A 14 33.38 2.84 12.16
N ASN A 15 32.14 2.79 12.64
CA ASN A 15 30.97 2.31 11.90
C ASN A 15 30.15 3.44 11.26
N GLY A 16 30.69 4.65 11.20
CA GLY A 16 29.93 5.82 10.75
C GLY A 16 30.70 6.67 9.73
N LEU A 17 29.94 7.36 8.91
CA LEU A 17 30.40 8.40 8.01
C LEU A 17 29.96 9.75 8.55
N SER A 18 30.92 10.59 8.98
CA SER A 18 30.64 11.96 9.40
C SER A 18 30.80 12.91 8.22
N VAL A 19 29.79 13.68 7.94
CA VAL A 19 29.75 14.56 6.79
C VAL A 19 29.29 15.95 7.16
N SER A 20 30.04 16.97 6.72
CA SER A 20 29.60 18.36 6.76
C SER A 20 28.90 18.72 5.45
N ILE A 21 27.66 19.22 5.55
CA ILE A 21 26.87 19.65 4.41
C ILE A 21 26.60 21.16 4.55
N LYS A 22 26.91 21.92 3.51
CA LYS A 22 26.61 23.36 3.48
C LYS A 22 25.11 23.59 3.29
N PRO A 23 24.56 24.69 3.79
CA PRO A 23 23.18 25.06 3.47
C PRO A 23 22.91 25.04 1.94
N TYR A 24 21.73 24.61 1.54
CA TYR A 24 21.30 24.51 0.13
C TYR A 24 22.20 23.63 -0.76
N SER A 25 22.84 22.63 -0.19
CA SER A 25 23.67 21.68 -0.94
C SER A 25 23.20 20.24 -0.72
N VAL A 26 23.46 19.40 -1.74
CA VAL A 26 23.19 17.97 -1.72
C VAL A 26 24.52 17.23 -1.86
N LYS A 27 24.71 16.17 -1.08
CA LYS A 27 25.83 15.22 -1.22
C LYS A 27 25.29 13.82 -1.35
N THR A 28 25.73 13.12 -2.36
CA THR A 28 25.39 11.71 -2.61
C THR A 28 26.60 10.84 -2.34
N PHE A 29 26.41 9.72 -1.63
CA PHE A 29 27.47 8.76 -1.32
C PHE A 29 27.10 7.40 -1.89
N LYS A 30 28.03 6.78 -2.62
CA LYS A 30 27.93 5.40 -3.02
C LYS A 30 28.70 4.55 -2.04
N VAL A 31 28.00 3.72 -1.29
CA VAL A 31 28.60 2.80 -0.33
C VAL A 31 28.61 1.41 -0.93
N ARG A 32 29.76 0.75 -0.88
CA ARG A 32 29.90 -0.67 -1.20
C ARG A 32 30.07 -1.43 0.11
N LEU A 33 29.09 -2.22 0.46
CA LEU A 33 29.18 -3.12 1.59
C LEU A 33 30.09 -4.30 1.18
N LYS A 34 31.00 -4.70 2.08
CA LYS A 34 31.72 -5.96 1.90
C LYS A 34 30.81 -7.06 2.41
N SER A 35 30.53 -8.07 1.58
CA SER A 35 29.95 -9.28 2.08
C SER A 35 30.95 -9.99 2.98
N SER A 36 30.47 -10.68 3.99
CA SER A 36 31.30 -11.45 4.92
C SER A 36 31.90 -12.72 4.29
N GLY A 37 31.71 -12.91 3.00
CA GLY A 37 32.44 -13.90 2.20
C GLY A 37 31.78 -15.27 2.05
N GLU A 38 30.70 -15.57 2.75
CA GLU A 38 30.03 -16.89 2.67
C GLU A 38 28.51 -16.83 2.43
N ASP A 39 27.98 -15.68 2.06
CA ASP A 39 26.55 -15.49 1.92
C ASP A 39 26.05 -15.83 0.51
N ALA A 40 26.12 -17.11 0.16
CA ALA A 40 25.22 -17.64 -0.84
C ALA A 40 23.84 -17.76 -0.15
N TYR A 41 22.96 -16.79 -0.38
CA TYR A 41 21.55 -16.92 0.00
C TYR A 41 21.02 -18.25 -0.52
N GLN A 42 20.48 -19.07 0.35
CA GLN A 42 19.66 -20.17 -0.11
C GLN A 42 18.34 -19.59 -0.56
N LEU A 43 18.09 -19.68 -1.84
CA LEU A 43 16.85 -19.25 -2.46
C LEU A 43 16.14 -20.47 -3.02
N GLN A 44 14.83 -20.51 -2.88
CA GLN A 44 13.99 -21.52 -3.51
C GLN A 44 12.68 -20.90 -3.94
N TYR A 45 12.30 -21.08 -5.20
CA TYR A 45 10.96 -20.74 -5.64
C TYR A 45 9.94 -21.59 -4.88
N ALA A 46 8.95 -20.95 -4.28
CA ALA A 46 7.84 -21.63 -3.67
C ALA A 46 6.82 -22.00 -4.75
N SER A 47 6.37 -23.24 -4.73
CA SER A 47 5.30 -23.68 -5.63
C SER A 47 3.98 -23.07 -5.17
N LEU A 48 3.34 -22.31 -6.07
CA LEU A 48 1.99 -21.79 -5.87
C LEU A 48 1.02 -22.59 -6.76
N PRO A 49 -0.16 -22.97 -6.28
CA PRO A 49 -1.19 -23.60 -7.09
C PRO A 49 -1.89 -22.54 -7.96
N LEU A 50 -1.19 -22.08 -9.00
CA LEU A 50 -1.71 -21.09 -9.94
C LEU A 50 -2.97 -21.64 -10.63
N SER A 51 -4.08 -20.94 -10.51
CA SER A 51 -5.39 -21.38 -10.99
C SER A 51 -6.18 -20.30 -11.70
N TYR A 52 -5.62 -19.07 -11.76
CA TYR A 52 -6.29 -17.90 -12.28
C TYR A 52 -5.50 -17.27 -13.44
N LYS A 53 -6.13 -17.08 -14.58
CA LYS A 53 -5.50 -16.47 -15.76
C LYS A 53 -5.57 -14.95 -15.64
N CYS A 54 -4.44 -14.33 -15.31
CA CYS A 54 -4.35 -12.88 -15.03
C CYS A 54 -3.92 -12.06 -16.24
N SER A 55 -3.44 -12.69 -17.31
CA SER A 55 -2.92 -12.02 -18.49
C SER A 55 -3.48 -12.60 -19.79
N SER A 56 -3.52 -11.79 -20.82
CA SER A 56 -3.94 -12.18 -22.16
C SER A 56 -3.02 -11.58 -23.22
N PHE A 57 -2.88 -12.27 -24.35
CA PHE A 57 -2.23 -11.74 -25.54
C PHE A 57 -3.16 -10.86 -26.35
N ASN A 58 -2.61 -10.00 -27.19
CA ASN A 58 -3.34 -9.07 -28.06
C ASN A 58 -4.44 -9.73 -28.90
N GLU A 59 -4.17 -10.94 -29.43
CA GLU A 59 -5.11 -11.70 -30.24
C GLU A 59 -6.21 -12.37 -29.42
N PHE A 60 -6.00 -12.52 -28.10
CA PHE A 60 -6.83 -13.32 -27.20
C PHE A 60 -7.23 -12.55 -25.93
N ARG A 61 -7.48 -11.24 -26.06
CA ARG A 61 -7.78 -10.35 -24.91
C ARG A 61 -8.92 -10.83 -24.03
N GLY A 62 -9.93 -11.48 -24.60
CA GLY A 62 -11.07 -12.01 -23.87
C GLY A 62 -10.81 -13.32 -23.11
N GLU A 63 -9.61 -13.91 -23.19
CA GLU A 63 -9.29 -15.18 -22.51
C GLU A 63 -8.89 -15.03 -21.06
N ALA A 64 -8.61 -13.82 -20.61
CA ALA A 64 -8.28 -13.53 -19.21
C ALA A 64 -9.22 -12.43 -18.68
N ASP A 65 -9.57 -12.57 -17.42
CA ASP A 65 -10.34 -11.59 -16.67
C ASP A 65 -9.70 -11.42 -15.29
N PHE A 66 -8.78 -10.51 -15.19
CA PHE A 66 -8.18 -10.21 -13.91
C PHE A 66 -9.07 -9.28 -13.07
N GLU A 67 -9.71 -8.32 -13.73
CA GLU A 67 -10.65 -7.40 -13.10
C GLU A 67 -11.71 -6.93 -14.12
N SER A 68 -12.94 -7.38 -13.98
CA SER A 68 -14.08 -6.89 -14.80
C SER A 68 -13.81 -6.87 -16.32
N GLY A 69 -13.17 -7.90 -16.84
CA GLY A 69 -12.78 -8.02 -18.26
C GLY A 69 -11.41 -7.45 -18.60
N TYR A 70 -10.70 -6.88 -17.63
CA TYR A 70 -9.35 -6.37 -17.83
C TYR A 70 -8.28 -7.37 -17.39
N SER A 71 -7.07 -7.27 -17.96
CA SER A 71 -5.95 -8.15 -17.64
C SER A 71 -4.60 -7.48 -17.86
N PHE A 72 -3.54 -8.09 -17.34
CA PHE A 72 -2.19 -7.74 -17.74
C PHE A 72 -1.96 -8.05 -19.21
N ALA A 73 -1.19 -7.20 -19.92
CA ALA A 73 -0.71 -7.48 -21.25
C ALA A 73 0.38 -8.55 -21.20
N ALA A 74 0.09 -9.74 -21.71
CA ALA A 74 1.00 -10.89 -21.67
C ALA A 74 2.32 -10.63 -22.39
N GLU A 75 2.29 -9.81 -23.46
CA GLU A 75 3.47 -9.39 -24.21
C GLU A 75 4.50 -8.68 -23.34
N LEU A 76 4.05 -7.94 -22.33
CA LEU A 76 4.91 -7.13 -21.46
C LEU A 76 5.43 -7.92 -20.25
N LEU A 77 4.79 -9.03 -19.89
CA LEU A 77 5.22 -9.81 -18.73
C LEU A 77 6.56 -10.50 -19.03
N PRO A 78 7.55 -10.42 -18.13
CA PRO A 78 8.75 -11.24 -18.22
C PRO A 78 8.46 -12.70 -17.79
N GLU A 79 9.33 -13.64 -18.13
CA GLU A 79 9.27 -15.00 -17.58
C GLU A 79 9.74 -15.04 -16.12
N SER A 80 10.69 -14.18 -15.80
CA SER A 80 11.24 -14.01 -14.46
C SER A 80 11.68 -12.57 -14.25
N LEU A 81 11.71 -12.14 -12.99
CA LEU A 81 12.25 -10.84 -12.62
C LEU A 81 12.97 -10.93 -11.28
N ALA A 82 13.81 -9.96 -10.99
CA ALA A 82 14.50 -9.86 -9.71
C ALA A 82 14.33 -8.47 -9.12
N VAL A 83 13.98 -8.40 -7.85
CA VAL A 83 13.75 -7.15 -7.13
C VAL A 83 14.63 -7.13 -5.88
N ASN A 84 15.58 -6.20 -5.84
CA ASN A 84 16.58 -6.10 -4.78
C ASN A 84 17.28 -7.43 -4.47
N GLY A 85 17.69 -8.14 -5.54
CA GLY A 85 18.39 -9.42 -5.43
C GLY A 85 17.51 -10.64 -5.17
N ILE A 86 16.20 -10.48 -4.97
CA ILE A 86 15.28 -11.59 -4.82
C ILE A 86 14.67 -11.93 -6.18
N PRO A 87 14.95 -13.13 -6.72
CA PRO A 87 14.39 -13.57 -7.99
C PRO A 87 12.99 -14.14 -7.82
N PHE A 88 12.18 -13.98 -8.85
CA PHE A 88 10.83 -14.54 -8.95
C PHE A 88 10.65 -15.19 -10.31
N GLN A 89 10.02 -16.36 -10.33
CA GLN A 89 9.59 -17.05 -11.53
C GLN A 89 8.08 -16.86 -11.69
N LEU A 90 7.66 -16.24 -12.78
CA LEU A 90 6.24 -16.07 -13.10
C LEU A 90 5.68 -17.33 -13.76
N GLY A 91 4.37 -17.49 -13.70
CA GLY A 91 3.66 -18.52 -14.46
C GLY A 91 3.66 -18.25 -15.97
N GLU A 92 3.28 -19.25 -16.75
CA GLU A 92 3.16 -19.12 -18.20
C GLU A 92 2.12 -18.08 -18.59
N LYS A 93 2.43 -17.27 -19.59
CA LYS A 93 1.66 -16.07 -19.96
C LYS A 93 0.28 -16.40 -20.55
N ASP A 94 0.13 -17.56 -21.14
CA ASP A 94 -1.10 -18.05 -21.79
C ASP A 94 -1.87 -19.07 -20.96
N ALA A 95 -1.40 -19.34 -19.74
CA ALA A 95 -2.00 -20.26 -18.79
C ALA A 95 -2.44 -19.57 -17.49
N ALA A 96 -2.86 -20.33 -16.51
CA ALA A 96 -3.08 -19.83 -15.17
C ALA A 96 -1.76 -19.33 -14.57
N ASN A 97 -1.66 -18.04 -14.29
CA ASN A 97 -0.44 -17.38 -13.84
C ASN A 97 -0.62 -16.52 -12.59
N GLY A 98 -1.73 -16.69 -11.91
CA GLY A 98 -2.03 -16.12 -10.60
C GLY A 98 -2.81 -17.08 -9.72
N MET A 99 -2.82 -16.77 -8.44
CA MET A 99 -3.58 -17.47 -7.39
C MET A 99 -4.30 -16.44 -6.54
N THR A 100 -5.62 -16.51 -6.45
CA THR A 100 -6.40 -15.71 -5.51
C THR A 100 -6.20 -16.21 -4.08
N CYS A 101 -6.16 -15.30 -3.12
CA CYS A 101 -6.03 -15.65 -1.70
C CYS A 101 -7.40 -15.96 -1.09
N ASN A 102 -7.64 -17.21 -0.71
CA ASN A 102 -8.89 -17.60 -0.06
C ASN A 102 -8.66 -18.33 1.29
N GLY A 103 -7.64 -17.91 2.02
CA GLY A 103 -7.25 -18.54 3.28
C GLY A 103 -6.49 -19.85 3.10
N ASP A 104 -5.96 -20.10 1.91
CA ASP A 104 -5.20 -21.29 1.58
C ASP A 104 -3.91 -21.38 2.38
N THR A 105 -3.36 -22.60 2.45
CA THR A 105 -2.13 -22.86 3.19
C THR A 105 -1.01 -23.25 2.23
N ILE A 106 0.10 -22.52 2.28
CA ILE A 106 1.35 -22.89 1.60
C ILE A 106 2.16 -23.74 2.57
N VAL A 107 2.50 -24.96 2.17
CA VAL A 107 3.39 -25.84 2.92
C VAL A 107 4.83 -25.38 2.73
N LEU A 108 5.55 -25.22 3.81
CA LEU A 108 6.97 -24.83 3.79
C LEU A 108 7.86 -26.07 3.71
N PRO A 109 9.00 -26.03 3.00
CA PRO A 109 9.91 -27.17 2.88
C PRO A 109 10.51 -27.53 4.22
N GLU A 110 10.48 -28.83 4.56
CA GLU A 110 11.11 -29.34 5.77
C GLU A 110 12.65 -29.28 5.70
N GLY A 111 13.29 -29.15 6.84
CA GLY A 111 14.75 -29.23 6.99
C GLY A 111 15.52 -28.06 6.36
N LYS A 112 14.86 -27.03 5.87
CA LYS A 112 15.47 -25.82 5.33
C LYS A 112 15.43 -24.69 6.36
N LYS A 113 16.44 -23.80 6.30
CA LYS A 113 16.56 -22.67 7.23
C LYS A 113 15.99 -21.39 6.62
N TYR A 114 14.90 -21.48 5.86
CA TYR A 114 14.26 -20.28 5.37
C TYR A 114 13.64 -19.50 6.52
N ASN A 115 13.89 -18.19 6.54
CA ASN A 115 13.36 -17.27 7.55
C ASN A 115 12.50 -16.16 6.96
N LYS A 116 12.38 -16.12 5.61
CA LYS A 116 11.54 -15.15 4.91
C LYS A 116 10.91 -15.76 3.65
N LEU A 117 9.68 -15.37 3.38
CA LEU A 117 8.99 -15.65 2.13
C LEU A 117 8.60 -14.33 1.49
N TYR A 118 9.10 -14.09 0.29
CA TYR A 118 8.74 -12.93 -0.52
C TYR A 118 7.69 -13.32 -1.57
N PHE A 119 6.72 -12.45 -1.76
CA PHE A 119 5.65 -12.60 -2.76
C PHE A 119 5.71 -11.49 -3.78
N LEU A 120 5.31 -11.82 -5.02
CA LEU A 120 4.77 -10.87 -5.98
C LEU A 120 3.26 -10.93 -5.91
N THR A 121 2.63 -9.79 -5.69
CA THR A 121 1.19 -9.70 -5.48
C THR A 121 0.64 -8.38 -6.01
N ALA A 122 -0.64 -8.36 -6.30
CA ALA A 122 -1.42 -7.16 -6.53
C ALA A 122 -2.88 -7.43 -6.14
N ALA A 123 -3.65 -6.37 -5.99
CA ALA A 123 -5.08 -6.48 -5.72
C ALA A 123 -5.91 -6.03 -6.93
N THR A 124 -7.10 -6.58 -7.06
CA THR A 124 -8.12 -6.12 -7.99
C THR A 124 -9.09 -5.18 -7.27
N ASP A 125 -9.66 -4.20 -7.98
CA ASP A 125 -10.73 -3.35 -7.47
C ASP A 125 -10.35 -2.56 -6.19
N GLY A 126 -9.13 -2.01 -6.17
CA GLY A 126 -8.62 -1.16 -5.10
C GLY A 126 -7.51 -1.77 -4.24
N ASP A 127 -7.17 -1.06 -3.17
CA ASP A 127 -6.14 -1.47 -2.22
C ASP A 127 -6.76 -2.26 -1.07
N TYR A 128 -6.15 -3.40 -0.69
CA TYR A 128 -6.68 -4.26 0.37
C TYR A 128 -5.68 -4.59 1.45
N ALA A 129 -6.14 -4.53 2.70
CA ALA A 129 -5.40 -5.10 3.81
C ALA A 129 -5.36 -6.62 3.71
N ALA A 130 -4.17 -7.19 3.79
CA ALA A 130 -3.92 -8.61 3.71
C ALA A 130 -3.17 -9.10 4.96
N THR A 131 -3.67 -10.16 5.57
CA THR A 131 -3.07 -10.75 6.76
C THR A 131 -2.53 -12.13 6.45
N PHE A 132 -1.23 -12.28 6.52
CA PHE A 132 -0.52 -13.56 6.44
C PHE A 132 -0.24 -14.09 7.84
N ARG A 133 -0.34 -15.41 8.04
CA ARG A 133 -0.08 -16.05 9.34
C ARG A 133 0.91 -17.19 9.19
N CYS A 134 1.99 -17.15 9.94
CA CYS A 134 3.05 -18.16 9.89
C CYS A 134 3.55 -18.48 11.31
N GLY A 135 3.48 -19.73 11.73
CA GLY A 135 4.02 -20.18 13.02
C GLY A 135 3.55 -19.38 14.24
N GLY A 136 2.31 -18.88 14.23
CA GLY A 136 1.77 -18.02 15.28
C GLY A 136 1.99 -16.52 15.07
N ASN A 137 2.88 -16.11 14.16
CA ASN A 137 3.09 -14.72 13.79
C ASN A 137 2.04 -14.26 12.78
N LYS A 138 1.75 -12.96 12.84
CA LYS A 138 0.81 -12.26 11.96
C LYS A 138 1.55 -11.12 11.26
N SER A 139 1.52 -11.12 9.94
CA SER A 139 2.05 -10.04 9.10
C SER A 139 0.89 -9.36 8.38
N GLU A 140 0.71 -8.09 8.61
CA GLU A 140 -0.31 -7.27 7.95
C GLU A 140 0.35 -6.34 6.94
N VAL A 141 -0.12 -6.39 5.72
CA VAL A 141 0.35 -5.55 4.63
C VAL A 141 -0.85 -4.98 3.88
N ILE A 142 -0.67 -3.88 3.20
CA ILE A 142 -1.66 -3.37 2.27
C ILE A 142 -1.17 -3.68 0.89
N VAL A 143 -1.93 -4.51 0.18
CA VAL A 143 -1.67 -4.87 -1.20
C VAL A 143 -2.36 -3.85 -2.08
N PRO A 144 -1.61 -3.04 -2.84
CA PRO A 144 -2.21 -2.04 -3.72
C PRO A 144 -2.90 -2.67 -4.92
N SER A 145 -3.84 -1.91 -5.48
CA SER A 145 -4.42 -2.20 -6.80
C SER A 145 -3.34 -2.40 -7.85
N TYR A 146 -3.57 -3.34 -8.75
CA TYR A 146 -2.66 -3.63 -9.86
C TYR A 146 -2.58 -2.49 -10.88
N THR A 147 -3.48 -1.52 -10.81
CA THR A 147 -3.51 -0.34 -11.69
C THR A 147 -3.75 0.94 -10.90
N GLY A 148 -3.66 2.08 -11.58
CA GLY A 148 -3.79 3.40 -10.96
C GLY A 148 -2.45 4.02 -10.59
N PHE A 149 -2.46 4.96 -9.63
CA PHE A 149 -1.26 5.67 -9.21
C PHE A 149 -0.63 5.02 -7.98
N VAL A 150 0.67 4.76 -8.03
CA VAL A 150 1.46 4.35 -6.86
C VAL A 150 1.86 5.52 -5.96
N GLY A 151 1.78 6.73 -6.51
CA GLY A 151 1.98 7.99 -5.80
C GLY A 151 1.43 9.14 -6.62
N GLN A 152 1.03 10.21 -5.96
CA GLN A 152 0.48 11.39 -6.61
C GLN A 152 0.91 12.66 -5.88
N TRP A 153 1.18 13.70 -6.64
CA TRP A 153 1.42 15.04 -6.11
C TRP A 153 0.11 15.65 -5.63
N GLY A 154 0.15 16.25 -4.45
CA GLY A 154 -0.94 17.09 -4.00
C GLY A 154 -1.00 18.37 -4.84
N HIS A 155 -2.20 18.84 -5.12
CA HIS A 155 -2.42 20.14 -5.73
C HIS A 155 -3.52 20.90 -5.01
N SER A 156 -3.46 22.23 -5.11
CA SER A 156 -4.32 23.12 -4.37
C SER A 156 -5.80 22.75 -4.52
N GLY A 157 -6.44 22.50 -3.38
CA GLY A 157 -7.89 22.35 -3.26
C GLY A 157 -8.45 20.93 -3.50
N HIS A 158 -7.64 19.92 -3.90
CA HIS A 158 -8.21 18.63 -4.30
C HIS A 158 -7.58 17.37 -3.72
N THR A 159 -6.27 17.31 -3.60
CA THR A 159 -5.62 16.07 -3.17
C THR A 159 -4.37 16.37 -2.38
N LYS A 160 -4.20 15.73 -1.24
CA LYS A 160 -2.90 15.70 -0.58
C LYS A 160 -2.00 14.72 -1.32
N GLY A 161 -0.72 15.06 -1.44
CA GLY A 161 0.26 14.15 -2.03
C GLY A 161 0.35 12.85 -1.23
N TYR A 162 0.49 11.72 -1.90
CA TYR A 162 0.66 10.41 -1.28
C TYR A 162 1.68 9.56 -2.04
N LEU A 163 2.20 8.56 -1.35
CA LEU A 163 2.99 7.48 -1.91
C LEU A 163 2.54 6.18 -1.25
N LYS A 164 2.20 5.16 -2.04
CA LYS A 164 1.80 3.85 -1.51
C LYS A 164 3.00 3.14 -0.88
N ASP A 165 2.82 2.56 0.32
CA ASP A 165 3.85 1.82 1.05
C ASP A 165 3.98 0.41 0.49
N ALA A 166 4.50 0.32 -0.71
CA ALA A 166 4.70 -0.94 -1.39
C ALA A 166 5.89 -0.85 -2.34
N GLU A 167 6.67 -1.92 -2.39
CA GLU A 167 7.80 -2.01 -3.30
C GLU A 167 7.30 -2.46 -4.67
N VAL A 168 7.39 -1.58 -5.67
CA VAL A 168 7.03 -1.88 -7.05
C VAL A 168 8.04 -2.87 -7.63
N ALA A 169 7.58 -4.01 -8.07
CA ALA A 169 8.37 -5.08 -8.64
C ALA A 169 8.29 -5.13 -10.17
N TYR A 170 7.14 -4.80 -10.72
CA TYR A 170 6.86 -4.81 -12.15
C TYR A 170 6.00 -3.60 -12.52
N VAL A 171 6.25 -3.05 -13.71
CA VAL A 171 5.44 -1.98 -14.31
C VAL A 171 5.16 -2.35 -15.77
N GLY A 172 3.88 -2.47 -16.11
CA GLY A 172 3.42 -2.53 -17.50
C GLY A 172 2.90 -1.18 -17.97
N THR A 173 3.06 -0.86 -19.23
CA THR A 173 2.69 0.45 -19.81
C THR A 173 1.20 0.60 -20.11
N HIS A 174 0.46 -0.51 -20.12
CA HIS A 174 -0.97 -0.57 -20.39
C HIS A 174 -1.56 -1.86 -19.82
N ARG A 175 -2.87 -1.90 -19.71
CA ARG A 175 -3.62 -3.12 -19.48
C ARG A 175 -4.44 -3.46 -20.72
N HIS A 176 -4.84 -4.71 -20.83
CA HIS A 176 -5.81 -5.13 -21.83
C HIS A 176 -7.24 -4.94 -21.30
N SER A 177 -8.10 -4.33 -22.11
CA SER A 177 -9.54 -4.51 -22.04
C SER A 177 -9.95 -5.67 -22.98
N PRO A 178 -11.21 -6.13 -22.99
CA PRO A 178 -11.65 -7.16 -23.91
C PRO A 178 -11.44 -6.84 -25.40
N THR A 179 -11.34 -5.56 -25.74
CA THR A 179 -11.33 -5.09 -27.13
C THR A 179 -10.13 -4.25 -27.55
N ALA A 180 -9.34 -3.74 -26.59
CA ALA A 180 -8.26 -2.80 -26.90
C ALA A 180 -7.20 -2.78 -25.79
N ASP A 181 -6.05 -2.16 -26.09
CA ASP A 181 -5.08 -1.73 -25.09
C ASP A 181 -5.58 -0.43 -24.47
N GLU A 182 -5.62 -0.38 -23.15
CA GLU A 182 -5.84 0.88 -22.43
C GLU A 182 -4.49 1.53 -22.15
N ALA A 183 -4.07 2.37 -23.07
CA ALA A 183 -2.80 3.09 -22.96
C ALA A 183 -2.81 4.00 -21.73
N TYR A 184 -1.65 4.04 -21.04
CA TYR A 184 -1.42 4.80 -19.81
C TYR A 184 -2.16 4.30 -18.57
N GLU A 185 -2.96 3.24 -18.66
CA GLU A 185 -3.42 2.48 -17.51
C GLU A 185 -2.31 1.51 -17.10
N PHE A 186 -1.34 2.05 -16.37
CA PHE A 186 -0.16 1.30 -15.91
C PHE A 186 -0.59 0.14 -15.02
N THR A 187 0.09 -1.00 -15.20
CA THR A 187 -0.13 -2.19 -14.39
C THR A 187 1.07 -2.49 -13.52
N TYR A 188 0.83 -2.99 -12.31
CA TYR A 188 1.87 -3.20 -11.33
C TYR A 188 1.78 -4.57 -10.66
N MET A 189 2.94 -5.12 -10.30
CA MET A 189 3.07 -6.12 -9.25
C MET A 189 3.95 -5.55 -8.15
N PHE A 190 3.64 -5.91 -6.91
CA PHE A 190 4.34 -5.42 -5.73
C PHE A 190 5.00 -6.56 -5.00
N LYS A 191 6.19 -6.29 -4.41
CA LYS A 191 6.90 -7.25 -3.58
C LYS A 191 6.60 -7.00 -2.11
N PHE A 192 6.22 -8.06 -1.40
CA PHE A 192 6.11 -8.08 0.06
C PHE A 192 6.87 -9.26 0.65
N GLY A 193 7.37 -9.08 1.87
CA GLY A 193 8.05 -10.12 2.61
C GLY A 193 7.31 -10.49 3.90
N VAL A 194 7.23 -11.78 4.19
CA VAL A 194 6.65 -12.33 5.42
C VAL A 194 7.72 -13.13 6.16
N ASP A 195 7.88 -12.88 7.46
CA ASP A 195 8.83 -13.61 8.29
C ASP A 195 8.34 -15.03 8.56
N ILE A 196 9.27 -15.98 8.43
CA ILE A 196 9.04 -17.39 8.74
C ILE A 196 9.73 -17.69 10.08
N PRO A 197 8.98 -17.90 11.16
CA PRO A 197 9.55 -18.34 12.43
C PRO A 197 10.21 -19.70 12.31
N ALA A 198 11.25 -19.94 13.10
CA ALA A 198 11.91 -21.24 13.16
C ALA A 198 10.91 -22.36 13.50
N GLY A 199 10.94 -23.42 12.70
CA GLY A 199 10.05 -24.57 12.87
C GLY A 199 8.62 -24.40 12.32
N ALA A 200 8.32 -23.28 11.67
CA ALA A 200 7.04 -23.13 11.00
C ALA A 200 6.94 -24.09 9.80
N ALA A 201 5.87 -24.90 9.77
CA ALA A 201 5.61 -25.86 8.71
C ALA A 201 4.75 -25.32 7.57
N SER A 202 4.07 -24.20 7.80
CA SER A 202 3.13 -23.64 6.84
C SER A 202 2.90 -22.15 7.02
N LEU A 203 2.43 -21.52 5.95
CA LEU A 203 1.95 -20.15 5.92
C LEU A 203 0.51 -20.15 5.47
N ILE A 204 -0.36 -19.45 6.20
CA ILE A 204 -1.76 -19.25 5.85
C ILE A 204 -1.89 -17.91 5.14
N LEU A 205 -2.47 -17.94 3.93
CA LEU A 205 -2.74 -16.77 3.11
C LEU A 205 -3.93 -15.97 3.64
N PRO A 206 -4.05 -14.69 3.24
CA PRO A 206 -5.25 -13.89 3.53
C PRO A 206 -6.52 -14.57 2.99
N LYS A 207 -7.64 -14.33 3.64
CA LYS A 207 -8.95 -14.70 3.12
C LYS A 207 -9.56 -13.49 2.39
N ASN A 208 -9.04 -13.21 1.20
CA ASN A 208 -9.51 -12.10 0.37
C ASN A 208 -9.19 -12.41 -1.11
N GLU A 209 -10.19 -12.81 -1.87
CA GLU A 209 -10.06 -13.18 -3.28
C GLU A 209 -9.64 -12.02 -4.20
N LYS A 210 -9.74 -10.78 -3.70
CA LYS A 210 -9.23 -9.60 -4.41
C LYS A 210 -7.69 -9.49 -4.39
N VAL A 211 -7.04 -10.21 -3.48
CA VAL A 211 -5.58 -10.28 -3.40
C VAL A 211 -5.08 -11.48 -4.20
N VAL A 212 -4.22 -11.23 -5.18
CA VAL A 212 -3.68 -12.25 -6.09
C VAL A 212 -2.18 -12.36 -5.93
N LEU A 213 -1.67 -13.57 -5.80
CA LEU A 213 -0.25 -13.90 -5.79
C LEU A 213 0.16 -14.40 -7.17
N PHE A 214 1.29 -13.92 -7.69
CA PHE A 214 1.85 -14.32 -9.00
C PHE A 214 3.07 -15.21 -8.86
N ALA A 215 3.89 -14.97 -7.84
CA ALA A 215 5.09 -15.73 -7.55
C ALA A 215 5.47 -15.62 -6.09
N ALA A 216 6.25 -16.61 -5.60
CA ALA A 216 6.80 -16.58 -4.26
C ALA A 216 8.22 -17.17 -4.23
N THR A 217 9.07 -16.59 -3.37
CA THR A 217 10.46 -17.03 -3.20
C THR A 217 10.80 -17.13 -1.72
N LEU A 218 11.23 -18.31 -1.31
CA LEU A 218 11.76 -18.59 0.02
C LEU A 218 13.22 -18.19 0.10
N VAL A 219 13.61 -17.53 1.17
CA VAL A 219 14.96 -17.00 1.38
C VAL A 219 15.47 -17.34 2.77
N GLU A 220 16.72 -17.79 2.85
CA GLU A 220 17.48 -17.73 4.09
C GLU A 220 18.21 -16.38 4.13
N GLU A 221 17.62 -15.41 4.80
CA GLU A 221 18.18 -14.06 4.92
C GLU A 221 19.12 -14.01 6.12
N THR A 222 20.43 -14.00 5.86
CA THR A 222 21.46 -14.00 6.90
C THR A 222 21.92 -12.60 7.28
N LEU A 223 21.73 -11.64 6.38
CA LEU A 223 22.07 -10.24 6.61
C LEU A 223 20.92 -9.50 7.26
N LYS A 224 21.22 -8.75 8.31
CA LYS A 224 20.26 -7.77 8.82
C LYS A 224 20.05 -6.72 7.72
N PRO A 225 18.81 -6.49 7.28
CA PRO A 225 18.53 -5.50 6.26
C PRO A 225 18.99 -4.12 6.74
N VAL A 226 19.52 -3.34 5.83
CA VAL A 226 19.80 -1.93 6.09
C VAL A 226 18.48 -1.23 6.37
N GLN A 227 18.36 -0.69 7.58
CA GLN A 227 17.17 0.06 7.94
C GLN A 227 17.36 1.53 7.57
N VAL A 228 16.38 2.11 6.90
CA VAL A 228 16.33 3.55 6.67
C VAL A 228 16.05 4.26 7.99
N ALA A 229 16.73 5.37 8.25
CA ALA A 229 16.54 6.14 9.47
C ALA A 229 15.13 6.75 9.55
N THR A 230 14.54 7.05 8.40
CA THR A 230 13.18 7.58 8.28
C THR A 230 12.53 6.99 7.03
N SER A 231 11.34 6.44 7.18
CA SER A 231 10.57 5.94 6.03
C SER A 231 10.07 7.11 5.18
N LEU A 232 10.29 7.03 3.86
CA LEU A 232 9.70 7.98 2.92
C LEU A 232 8.17 7.95 2.95
N PHE A 233 7.59 6.80 3.29
CA PHE A 233 6.15 6.61 3.33
C PHE A 233 5.47 7.27 4.53
N HIS A 234 6.21 7.62 5.58
CA HIS A 234 5.65 8.35 6.73
C HIS A 234 5.41 9.84 6.44
N THR A 235 6.05 10.38 5.42
CA THR A 235 5.86 11.79 5.03
C THR A 235 4.68 11.96 4.08
N ALA A 236 4.25 10.90 3.40
CA ALA A 236 3.05 10.91 2.60
C ALA A 236 1.84 10.82 3.53
N ILE A 237 0.97 11.80 3.49
CA ILE A 237 -0.26 11.76 4.25
C ILE A 237 -1.16 10.72 3.60
N ARG A 238 -1.30 9.58 4.27
CA ARG A 238 -2.22 8.53 3.88
C ARG A 238 -3.61 8.89 4.38
N ASP A 239 -4.21 9.84 3.74
CA ASP A 239 -5.58 10.17 4.05
C ASP A 239 -6.51 9.14 3.43
N ASN A 240 -7.17 8.40 4.31
CA ASN A 240 -8.48 7.77 4.11
C ASN A 240 -8.68 6.72 3.00
N GLU A 241 -7.76 6.51 2.07
CA GLU A 241 -7.91 5.45 1.06
C GLU A 241 -7.68 4.05 1.63
N MET A 242 -6.97 3.98 2.75
CA MET A 242 -6.84 2.74 3.50
C MET A 242 -7.90 2.71 4.59
N LYS A 243 -9.12 2.42 4.25
CA LYS A 243 -10.03 1.82 5.21
C LYS A 243 -9.46 0.44 5.55
N LEU A 244 -8.45 0.44 6.43
CA LEU A 244 -8.19 -0.75 7.20
C LEU A 244 -9.56 -1.16 7.73
N ASN A 245 -10.01 -2.38 7.41
CA ASN A 245 -11.02 -3.05 8.19
C ASN A 245 -10.43 -3.37 9.57
N SER A 246 -9.96 -2.32 10.27
CA SER A 246 -9.88 -2.37 11.69
C SER A 246 -11.33 -2.55 12.12
N VAL A 247 -11.61 -3.57 12.87
CA VAL A 247 -12.81 -3.64 13.70
C VAL A 247 -12.82 -2.30 14.40
N GLU A 248 -13.60 -1.34 13.90
CA GLU A 248 -13.89 -0.12 14.64
C GLU A 248 -14.54 -0.64 15.92
N VAL A 249 -13.80 -0.58 17.01
CA VAL A 249 -14.44 -0.58 18.32
C VAL A 249 -15.31 0.66 18.24
N GLU A 250 -16.62 0.46 18.18
CA GLU A 250 -17.58 1.55 18.19
C GLU A 250 -17.30 2.37 19.46
N LYS A 251 -16.57 3.45 19.28
CA LYS A 251 -16.38 4.42 20.35
C LYS A 251 -17.67 5.21 20.43
N GLU A 252 -18.17 5.38 21.65
CA GLU A 252 -19.35 6.17 21.90
C GLU A 252 -19.20 7.57 21.28
N ASN A 253 -20.13 7.94 20.41
CA ASN A 253 -20.17 9.27 19.84
C ASN A 253 -20.77 10.24 20.86
N LEU A 254 -19.92 10.95 21.57
CA LEU A 254 -20.30 11.91 22.61
C LEU A 254 -21.11 13.10 22.07
N LEU A 255 -21.02 13.38 20.77
CA LEU A 255 -21.80 14.45 20.13
C LEU A 255 -23.21 14.02 19.73
N LYS A 256 -23.52 12.72 19.73
CA LYS A 256 -24.86 12.26 19.40
C LYS A 256 -25.87 12.78 20.42
N GLY A 257 -26.70 13.71 19.97
CA GLY A 257 -27.68 14.37 20.82
C GLY A 257 -27.11 15.49 21.71
N ALA A 258 -25.86 15.89 21.53
CA ALA A 258 -25.32 17.05 22.24
C ALA A 258 -26.03 18.34 21.84
N LYS A 259 -26.18 19.23 22.81
CA LYS A 259 -26.83 20.52 22.59
C LYS A 259 -25.83 21.52 21.97
N ILE A 260 -26.23 22.16 20.88
CA ILE A 260 -25.47 23.25 20.32
C ILE A 260 -25.78 24.52 21.11
N ILE A 261 -24.77 25.18 21.65
CA ILE A 261 -24.89 26.37 22.49
C ILE A 261 -24.44 27.64 21.81
N ALA A 262 -23.52 27.56 20.82
CA ALA A 262 -23.12 28.67 20.00
C ALA A 262 -22.63 28.19 18.64
N TYR A 263 -22.68 29.03 17.63
CA TYR A 263 -22.13 28.78 16.29
C TYR A 263 -21.93 30.11 15.55
N SER A 264 -21.06 30.09 14.54
CA SER A 264 -20.73 31.27 13.74
C SER A 264 -21.87 31.69 12.79
N GLY A 265 -22.56 30.74 12.18
CA GLY A 265 -23.66 30.97 11.26
C GLY A 265 -24.07 29.72 10.48
N TYR A 266 -24.94 29.89 9.48
CA TYR A 266 -25.31 28.84 8.53
C TYR A 266 -25.80 29.45 7.21
N PHE A 267 -25.66 28.68 6.13
CA PHE A 267 -26.00 29.15 4.79
C PHE A 267 -27.51 29.19 4.54
N ASN A 268 -28.24 28.16 4.96
CA ASN A 268 -29.69 28.07 4.82
C ASN A 268 -30.28 27.10 5.85
N ASP A 269 -31.62 27.04 5.92
CA ASP A 269 -32.33 26.24 6.92
C ASP A 269 -32.10 24.73 6.84
N ASN A 270 -31.66 24.20 5.69
CA ASN A 270 -31.35 22.79 5.52
C ASN A 270 -29.90 22.45 5.93
N GLU A 271 -29.07 23.45 6.13
CA GLU A 271 -27.63 23.33 6.39
C GLU A 271 -27.23 23.96 7.73
N LYS A 272 -28.14 23.83 8.72
CA LYS A 272 -27.94 24.31 10.10
C LYS A 272 -26.90 23.50 10.87
N PRO A 273 -26.30 24.04 11.94
CA PRO A 273 -25.31 23.35 12.77
C PRO A 273 -25.81 22.00 13.36
N GLU A 274 -27.09 21.82 13.57
CA GLU A 274 -27.68 20.56 14.04
C GLU A 274 -27.40 19.37 13.13
N ARG A 275 -27.08 19.63 11.86
CA ARG A 275 -26.69 18.61 10.88
C ARG A 275 -25.34 17.96 11.16
N ILE A 276 -24.53 18.56 12.04
CA ILE A 276 -23.25 17.95 12.45
C ILE A 276 -23.46 16.75 13.36
N VAL A 277 -24.56 16.72 14.09
CA VAL A 277 -24.82 15.75 15.18
C VAL A 277 -26.10 14.94 15.00
N ASP A 278 -26.79 15.08 13.86
CA ASP A 278 -28.03 14.33 13.58
C ASP A 278 -27.78 12.85 13.24
N GLY A 279 -26.54 12.49 12.94
CA GLY A 279 -26.15 11.12 12.62
C GLY A 279 -26.41 10.71 11.17
N ASP A 280 -26.85 11.65 10.33
CA ASP A 280 -27.10 11.44 8.91
C ASP A 280 -25.93 11.98 8.09
N VAL A 281 -25.21 11.10 7.40
CA VAL A 281 -24.04 11.46 6.58
C VAL A 281 -24.40 12.20 5.29
N ASP A 282 -25.66 12.20 4.90
CA ASP A 282 -26.15 12.90 3.71
C ASP A 282 -26.56 14.35 4.00
N THR A 283 -26.62 14.73 5.27
CA THR A 283 -26.84 16.12 5.71
C THR A 283 -25.52 16.82 6.01
N LYS A 284 -25.54 18.12 6.05
CA LYS A 284 -24.34 18.93 6.35
C LYS A 284 -24.68 20.25 7.04
N TRP A 285 -23.72 20.74 7.78
CA TRP A 285 -23.65 22.16 8.12
C TRP A 285 -22.80 22.89 7.08
N CYS A 286 -23.23 24.05 6.64
CA CYS A 286 -22.50 24.90 5.74
C CYS A 286 -22.62 26.35 6.18
N GLU A 287 -21.51 27.08 6.20
CA GLU A 287 -21.47 28.52 6.42
C GLU A 287 -20.69 29.21 5.31
N VAL A 288 -21.09 30.42 4.97
CA VAL A 288 -20.47 31.25 3.95
C VAL A 288 -20.14 32.62 4.52
N GLY A 289 -18.88 33.01 4.42
CA GLY A 289 -18.48 34.41 4.67
C GLY A 289 -17.87 34.72 6.03
N SER A 290 -17.64 33.78 6.89
CA SER A 290 -16.90 33.98 8.13
C SER A 290 -15.42 33.62 7.97
N ALA A 291 -14.55 34.43 8.54
CA ALA A 291 -13.12 34.15 8.61
C ALA A 291 -12.80 33.03 9.67
N LEU A 292 -13.71 32.76 10.57
CA LEU A 292 -13.58 31.77 11.60
C LEU A 292 -14.93 31.07 11.82
N ASN A 293 -15.03 29.82 11.36
CA ASN A 293 -16.22 29.00 11.51
C ASN A 293 -16.09 28.14 12.75
N TYR A 294 -17.12 28.16 13.60
CA TYR A 294 -17.14 27.38 14.82
C TYR A 294 -18.55 26.92 15.19
N VAL A 295 -18.61 25.81 15.93
CA VAL A 295 -19.80 25.32 16.61
C VAL A 295 -19.39 24.82 17.99
N ASP A 296 -20.07 25.32 19.03
CA ASP A 296 -19.85 24.92 20.41
C ASP A 296 -20.94 23.95 20.86
N PHE A 297 -20.51 22.85 21.48
CA PHE A 297 -21.39 21.79 21.96
C PHE A 297 -21.37 21.70 23.49
N ASP A 298 -22.52 21.53 24.09
CA ASP A 298 -22.67 21.17 25.50
C ASP A 298 -22.87 19.64 25.58
N LEU A 299 -21.93 18.95 26.23
CA LEU A 299 -21.99 17.52 26.47
C LEU A 299 -22.79 17.14 27.73
N GLY A 300 -23.35 18.13 28.42
CA GLY A 300 -24.16 17.98 29.66
C GLY A 300 -23.32 17.75 30.90
N GLU A 301 -22.17 17.13 30.82
CA GLU A 301 -21.25 16.87 31.93
C GLU A 301 -19.82 16.81 31.44
N ALA A 302 -18.84 16.83 32.34
CA ALA A 302 -17.43 16.66 31.99
C ALA A 302 -17.18 15.25 31.42
N LYS A 303 -16.73 15.17 30.18
CA LYS A 303 -16.42 13.93 29.46
C LYS A 303 -14.92 13.89 29.10
N THR A 304 -14.35 12.69 29.10
CA THR A 304 -13.02 12.47 28.54
C THR A 304 -13.14 12.24 27.05
N VAL A 305 -12.60 13.16 26.25
CA VAL A 305 -12.57 13.05 24.78
C VAL A 305 -11.26 12.40 24.39
N SER A 306 -11.30 11.22 23.78
CA SER A 306 -10.11 10.48 23.33
C SER A 306 -9.75 10.72 21.86
N GLY A 307 -10.60 11.39 21.11
CA GLY A 307 -10.40 11.73 19.70
C GLY A 307 -11.64 12.37 19.10
N TRP A 308 -11.52 12.79 17.87
CA TRP A 308 -12.63 13.35 17.10
C TRP A 308 -12.55 12.82 15.65
N LYS A 309 -13.71 12.74 15.02
CA LYS A 309 -13.84 12.38 13.61
C LYS A 309 -14.72 13.43 12.94
N LEU A 310 -14.23 13.99 11.86
CA LEU A 310 -14.99 14.92 11.03
C LEU A 310 -15.29 14.22 9.71
N VAL A 311 -16.57 14.17 9.35
CA VAL A 311 -17.03 13.69 8.05
C VAL A 311 -17.31 14.90 7.20
N ASN A 312 -16.53 15.06 6.14
CA ASN A 312 -16.73 16.16 5.18
C ASN A 312 -17.94 15.84 4.29
N ALA A 313 -18.84 16.78 4.15
CA ALA A 313 -20.04 16.67 3.32
C ALA A 313 -19.78 16.79 1.81
N GLY A 314 -18.57 16.64 1.34
CA GLY A 314 -18.24 16.71 -0.06
C GLY A 314 -18.39 15.36 -0.75
N ARG A 315 -19.23 15.28 -1.75
CA ARG A 315 -18.99 14.38 -2.87
C ARG A 315 -17.85 15.02 -3.67
N GLU A 316 -16.91 14.23 -4.10
CA GLU A 316 -15.63 14.50 -4.81
C GLU A 316 -15.32 15.93 -5.33
N ASP A 317 -16.30 16.78 -5.51
CA ASP A 317 -16.15 18.12 -6.08
C ASP A 317 -16.79 19.27 -5.27
N LYS A 318 -17.43 18.99 -4.12
CA LYS A 318 -18.23 20.00 -3.40
C LYS A 318 -18.18 19.82 -1.89
N GLY A 319 -17.13 20.18 -1.27
CA GLY A 319 -17.15 20.24 0.17
C GLY A 319 -15.78 20.48 0.72
N TYR A 320 -15.62 21.63 1.33
CA TYR A 320 -14.32 22.13 1.69
C TYR A 320 -14.26 22.39 3.17
N ILE A 321 -13.27 21.82 3.80
CA ILE A 321 -12.67 22.36 4.99
C ILE A 321 -11.34 22.92 4.54
N THR A 322 -11.23 24.21 4.55
CA THR A 322 -9.97 24.90 4.27
C THR A 322 -9.21 25.13 5.57
#